data_d9a5711c6dac2d8b6370c07583bcc6e2
#
_entry.id   d9a5711c6dac2d8b6370c07583bcc6e2
#
_cell.length_a   1.000
_cell.length_b   1.000
_cell.length_c   1.000
_cell.angle_alpha   90.00
_cell.angle_beta   90.00
_cell.angle_gamma   90.00
#
_symmetry.space_group_name_H-M   'P 1'
#
loop_
_entity.id
_entity.type
_entity.pdbx_description
1 polymer ?
#
loop_
_entity_poly.entity_id
_entity_poly.type
_entity_poly.pdbx_seq_one_letter_code
_entity_poly.pdbx_strand_id
1 'polypeptide(L)' 'MSEGKAEDNQQVEMQVHDKDAHAAYANFARVTATPEEVIVDFALNPNPFAQGKQEINVNNRLIMNFYTAKRL' A
#
# COMPACT_ATOMS: atom_id res chain seq x y z
N MET A 1 -5.30 5.67 15.20
CA MET A 1 -5.25 6.32 15.04
C MET A 1 -5.09 7.21 15.26
N SER A 2 -4.78 7.12 15.05
CA SER A 2 -4.70 8.01 15.07
C SER A 2 -4.47 8.83 15.14
N GLU A 3 -4.34 9.14 14.89
CA GLU A 3 -4.22 10.10 14.81
C GLU A 3 -4.17 10.97 15.16
N GLY A 4 -4.07 11.02 15.22
CA GLY A 4 -4.10 11.87 15.46
C GLY A 4 -4.35 12.65 15.77
N LYS A 5 -4.57 13.05 15.95
CA LYS A 5 -4.96 13.95 16.18
C LYS A 5 -4.73 15.00 16.38
N ALA A 6 -4.47 15.18 16.15
CA ALA A 6 -4.22 16.24 16.28
C ALA A 6 -4.65 17.26 16.40
N GLU A 7 -4.75 17.33 16.68
CA GLU A 7 -5.30 18.25 16.71
C GLU A 7 -5.05 19.45 16.40
N ASP A 8 -5.06 19.47 16.37
CA ASP A 8 -4.86 20.47 15.40
C ASP A 8 -6.00 21.41 15.45
N ASN A 9 -5.71 22.63 15.40
CA ASN A 9 -6.75 23.63 15.50
C ASN A 9 -7.52 23.80 14.23
N GLN A 10 -6.95 23.37 13.14
CA GLN A 10 -7.64 23.44 11.89
C GLN A 10 -8.29 22.11 11.64
N GLN A 11 -9.56 22.14 11.39
CA GLN A 11 -10.28 20.94 11.09
C GLN A 11 -10.34 20.77 9.60
N VAL A 12 -9.88 19.66 9.15
CA VAL A 12 -9.94 19.29 7.76
C VAL A 12 -10.98 18.21 7.64
N GLU A 13 -12.04 18.51 6.93
CA GLU A 13 -13.04 17.50 6.64
C GLU A 13 -12.72 16.90 5.30
N MET A 14 -12.60 15.61 5.31
CA MET A 14 -12.19 14.88 4.14
C MET A 14 -13.31 13.92 3.78
N GLN A 15 -13.85 14.07 2.59
CA GLN A 15 -14.85 13.16 2.09
C GLN A 15 -14.19 12.29 1.04
N VAL A 16 -14.29 10.99 1.23
CA VAL A 16 -13.65 10.04 0.35
C VAL A 16 -14.72 9.37 -0.50
N HIS A 17 -14.57 9.50 -1.80
CA HIS A 17 -15.49 8.89 -2.75
C HIS A 17 -14.77 7.78 -3.46
N ASP A 18 -15.25 6.56 -3.30
CA ASP A 18 -14.53 5.40 -3.81
C ASP A 18 -15.32 4.60 -4.83
N LYS A 19 -16.43 5.15 -5.33
CA LYS A 19 -17.27 4.37 -6.24
C LYS A 19 -16.57 4.02 -7.54
N ASP A 20 -15.58 4.80 -7.92
CA ASP A 20 -14.85 4.53 -9.16
C ASP A 20 -13.51 3.84 -8.90
N ALA A 21 -13.29 3.39 -7.68
CA ALA A 21 -12.04 2.74 -7.35
C ALA A 21 -11.99 1.35 -7.98
N HIS A 22 -10.79 0.97 -8.36
CA HIS A 22 -10.55 -0.38 -8.87
C HIS A 22 -10.08 -1.25 -7.72
N ALA A 23 -10.69 -2.42 -7.61
CA ALA A 23 -10.26 -3.38 -6.61
C ALA A 23 -9.44 -4.47 -7.28
N ALA A 24 -8.39 -4.88 -6.61
CA ALA A 24 -7.54 -5.96 -7.08
C ALA A 24 -7.20 -6.85 -5.90
N TYR A 25 -7.14 -8.13 -6.17
CA TYR A 25 -6.74 -9.09 -5.14
C TYR A 25 -5.24 -9.33 -5.25
N ALA A 26 -4.58 -9.34 -4.12
CA ALA A 26 -3.16 -9.65 -4.06
C ALA A 26 -2.92 -10.54 -2.86
N ASN A 27 -2.09 -11.55 -3.04
CA ASN A 27 -1.68 -12.42 -1.96
C ASN A 27 -0.17 -12.43 -1.79
N PHE A 28 0.50 -11.48 -2.41
CA PHE A 28 1.93 -11.27 -2.27
C PHE A 28 2.18 -9.78 -2.20
N ALA A 29 3.03 -9.37 -1.28
CA ALA A 29 3.41 -7.98 -1.17
C ALA A 29 4.87 -7.90 -0.78
N ARG A 30 5.57 -6.92 -1.34
CA ARG A 30 6.95 -6.64 -1.01
C ARG A 30 7.10 -5.15 -0.77
N VAL A 31 7.78 -4.80 0.32
CA VAL A 31 8.01 -3.41 0.67
C VAL A 31 9.49 -3.12 0.51
N THR A 32 9.79 -2.07 -0.23
CA THR A 32 11.15 -1.60 -0.44
C THR A 32 11.21 -0.13 -0.07
N ALA A 33 12.21 0.26 0.68
CA ALA A 33 12.39 1.65 1.07
C ALA A 33 13.60 2.24 0.38
N THR A 34 13.44 3.46 -0.12
CA THR A 34 14.53 4.29 -0.58
C THR A 34 14.73 5.38 0.46
N PRO A 35 15.74 6.25 0.29
CA PRO A 35 15.89 7.35 1.25
C PRO A 35 14.69 8.29 1.33
N GLU A 36 13.84 8.33 0.31
CA GLU A 36 12.75 9.28 0.26
C GLU A 36 11.39 8.65 0.14
N GLU A 37 11.31 7.37 -0.21
CA GLU A 37 10.05 6.79 -0.61
C GLU A 37 9.91 5.38 -0.09
N VAL A 38 8.68 4.94 0.01
CA VAL A 38 8.35 3.55 0.26
C VAL A 38 7.63 3.02 -0.97
N ILE A 39 8.11 1.89 -1.46
CA ILE A 39 7.55 1.23 -2.63
C ILE A 39 6.90 -0.05 -2.17
N VAL A 40 5.62 -0.21 -2.48
CA VAL A 40 4.90 -1.42 -2.14
C VAL A 40 4.49 -2.11 -3.44
N ASP A 41 4.98 -3.31 -3.62
CA ASP A 41 4.69 -4.12 -4.79
C ASP A 41 3.69 -5.18 -4.41
N PHE A 42 2.69 -5.37 -5.27
CA PHE A 42 1.66 -6.37 -5.07
C PHE A 42 1.63 -7.31 -6.25
N ALA A 43 1.27 -8.55 -5.97
CA ALA A 43 1.20 -9.55 -6.99
C ALA A 43 0.20 -10.62 -6.61
N LEU A 44 -0.26 -11.34 -7.61
CA LEU A 44 -1.06 -12.53 -7.40
C LEU A 44 -0.15 -13.74 -7.62
N ASN A 45 -0.01 -14.54 -6.57
CA ASN A 45 0.70 -15.80 -6.65
C ASN A 45 -0.35 -16.90 -6.75
N PRO A 46 -0.48 -17.55 -7.92
CA PRO A 46 -1.52 -18.57 -8.07
C PRO A 46 -1.22 -19.87 -7.33
N ASN A 47 0.05 -20.05 -6.90
CA ASN A 47 0.45 -21.25 -6.18
C ASN A 47 1.19 -20.88 -4.91
N PRO A 48 0.49 -20.33 -3.91
CA PRO A 48 1.18 -19.80 -2.72
C PRO A 48 1.84 -20.88 -1.88
N PHE A 49 1.44 -22.14 -2.05
CA PHE A 49 1.99 -23.23 -1.28
C PHE A 49 2.94 -24.10 -2.07
N ALA A 50 3.26 -23.71 -3.29
CA ALA A 50 4.21 -24.47 -4.10
C ALA A 50 5.59 -24.42 -3.47
N GLN A 51 6.33 -25.50 -3.67
CA GLN A 51 7.69 -25.59 -3.14
C GLN A 51 8.68 -25.39 -4.25
N GLY A 52 9.89 -25.00 -3.84
CA GLY A 52 10.96 -24.79 -4.79
C GLY A 52 10.98 -23.37 -5.28
N LYS A 53 11.63 -23.17 -6.39
CA LYS A 53 11.81 -21.84 -6.94
C LYS A 53 10.52 -21.36 -7.54
N GLN A 54 10.14 -20.14 -7.22
CA GLN A 54 8.95 -19.51 -7.76
C GLN A 54 9.31 -18.17 -8.35
N GLU A 55 8.61 -17.82 -9.41
CA GLU A 55 8.74 -16.51 -10.02
C GLU A 55 7.43 -15.77 -9.82
N ILE A 56 7.54 -14.59 -9.25
CA ILE A 56 6.39 -13.74 -8.94
C ILE A 56 6.45 -12.52 -9.84
N ASN A 57 5.38 -12.29 -10.57
CA ASN A 57 5.29 -11.13 -11.45
C ASN A 57 4.50 -10.05 -10.75
N VAL A 58 5.18 -8.96 -10.42
CA VAL A 58 4.54 -7.81 -9.78
C VAL A 58 3.64 -7.14 -10.80
N ASN A 59 2.38 -6.95 -10.45
CA ASN A 59 1.44 -6.31 -11.35
C ASN A 59 0.92 -4.97 -10.87
N ASN A 60 1.21 -4.61 -9.62
CA ASN A 60 0.84 -3.29 -9.10
C ASN A 60 1.97 -2.80 -8.23
N ARG A 61 2.31 -1.53 -8.40
CA ARG A 61 3.34 -0.90 -7.61
C ARG A 61 2.84 0.45 -7.16
N LEU A 62 2.88 0.67 -5.86
CA LEU A 62 2.52 1.96 -5.28
C LEU A 62 3.77 2.57 -4.68
N ILE A 63 4.00 3.81 -5.02
CA ILE A 63 5.13 4.57 -4.50
C ILE A 63 4.57 5.72 -3.70
N MET A 64 5.01 5.83 -2.47
CA MET A 64 4.51 6.88 -1.60
C MET A 64 5.65 7.45 -0.79
N ASN A 65 5.47 8.71 -0.36
CA ASN A 65 6.46 9.31 0.50
C ASN A 65 6.34 8.72 1.90
N PHE A 66 7.35 8.99 2.74
CA PHE A 66 7.36 8.41 4.07
C PHE A 66 6.21 8.89 4.94
N TYR A 67 5.77 10.11 4.74
CA TYR A 67 4.67 10.62 5.56
C TYR A 67 3.39 9.87 5.29
N THR A 68 3.10 9.62 4.03
CA THR A 68 1.92 8.85 3.65
C THR A 68 2.03 7.41 4.15
N ALA A 69 3.20 6.79 3.95
CA ALA A 69 3.40 5.41 4.37
C ALA A 69 3.28 5.27 5.89
N LYS A 70 3.72 6.27 6.60
CA LYS A 70 3.71 6.22 8.05
C LYS A 70 2.30 6.19 8.61
N ARG A 71 1.33 6.67 7.85
CA ARG A 71 -0.06 6.71 8.30
C ARG A 71 -0.83 5.45 7.97
N LEU A 72 -0.22 4.51 7.30
CA LEU A 72 -0.93 3.27 6.98
C LEU A 72 -1.18 2.42 8.23
#